data_532f2c16648ed67e692827d0795df5ff
#
_entry.id   532f2c16648ed67e692827d0795df5ff
#
_cell.length_a   1.000
_cell.length_b   1.000
_cell.length_c   1.000
_cell.angle_alpha   90.00
_cell.angle_beta   90.00
_cell.angle_gamma   90.00
#
_symmetry.space_group_name_H-M   'P 1'
#
loop_
_entity.id
_entity.type
_entity.pdbx_description
1 polymer ?
#
loop_
_entity_poly.entity_id
_entity_poly.type
_entity_poly.pdbx_seq_one_letter_code
_entity_poly.pdbx_strand_id
1 'polypeptide(L)'
;MAASQKLFFEETAKYLEKEFGARTIELKGPIALGELKELIRTKQIDYFISLAGFARLLGEEGVRELVIYRPGPNEQDRNELGSTFFVAKDSKINTLAGMKGKRFIANDPNAFYSYVAPLGEISYAGYDPSAFFSSIHFQYKRPLDLFKALKDGSADVAALPSCFWESRLMDNPELANAVKPAAIVSEQPCYRSTRTYPNWVLSSTRGADPAFTKRLVAALLAMPHLPDGASWSVQTDLSRVDAVFKQLNIAQFSGAKPWTIRDFLQKYSFSVFVFTIFLLGLLTFTGFLYFQLRIRSAQLIKTLKEKFHADRAMRETEARLLSLQKITTIDHMSSMIAHELPQPLGAILAYSEGLLRLQKTGPVDDELLTEMLIKIVFQTRKAEEIVTSVRSYAKEQKLKKSPLSVNEVVTEAVKISPQLCKTILFKLNLKRILVLRFAAWHR
;
A
#
# COMPACT_ATOMS: atom_id res chain seq x y z
N MET A 1 -34.60 21.46 -36.16
CA MET A 1 -34.61 22.91 -35.91
C MET A 1 -35.97 23.42 -36.36
N ALA A 2 -36.66 24.22 -35.58
CA ALA A 2 -37.93 24.84 -35.96
C ALA A 2 -37.66 25.89 -37.07
N ALA A 3 -38.67 26.24 -37.89
CA ALA A 3 -38.52 27.17 -38.97
C ALA A 3 -38.05 28.56 -38.51
N SER A 4 -38.59 29.06 -37.38
CA SER A 4 -38.16 30.30 -36.71
C SER A 4 -36.68 30.31 -36.31
N GLN A 5 -36.20 29.23 -35.76
CA GLN A 5 -34.78 29.08 -35.39
C GLN A 5 -33.84 29.06 -36.59
N LYS A 6 -34.30 28.39 -37.69
CA LYS A 6 -33.52 28.35 -38.92
C LYS A 6 -33.37 29.78 -39.48
N LEU A 7 -34.47 30.54 -39.56
CA LEU A 7 -34.47 31.92 -39.98
C LEU A 7 -33.58 32.80 -39.11
N PHE A 8 -33.64 32.62 -37.77
CA PHE A 8 -32.81 33.39 -36.87
C PHE A 8 -31.30 33.18 -37.11
N PHE A 9 -30.86 31.96 -37.33
CA PHE A 9 -29.45 31.68 -37.60
C PHE A 9 -29.00 32.13 -38.97
N GLU A 10 -29.87 32.11 -39.98
CA GLU A 10 -29.60 32.67 -41.31
C GLU A 10 -29.47 34.19 -41.24
N GLU A 11 -30.35 34.90 -40.52
CA GLU A 11 -30.21 36.35 -40.31
C GLU A 11 -28.99 36.71 -39.43
N THR A 12 -28.68 35.90 -38.44
CA THR A 12 -27.44 36.07 -37.66
C THR A 12 -26.21 35.98 -38.57
N ALA A 13 -26.17 34.99 -39.48
CA ALA A 13 -25.09 34.83 -40.45
C ALA A 13 -24.94 36.05 -41.35
N LYS A 14 -26.01 36.53 -41.93
CA LYS A 14 -26.02 37.76 -42.78
C LYS A 14 -25.58 39.00 -41.99
N TYR A 15 -26.04 39.13 -40.74
CA TYR A 15 -25.66 40.22 -39.89
C TYR A 15 -24.13 40.23 -39.60
N LEU A 16 -23.57 39.05 -39.27
CA LEU A 16 -22.12 38.91 -39.00
C LEU A 16 -21.28 39.15 -40.26
N GLU A 17 -21.72 38.67 -41.43
CA GLU A 17 -21.05 38.95 -42.72
C GLU A 17 -21.05 40.42 -43.05
N LYS A 18 -22.13 41.15 -42.75
CA LYS A 18 -22.21 42.61 -42.93
C LYS A 18 -21.28 43.37 -41.94
N GLU A 19 -21.23 42.94 -40.70
CA GLU A 19 -20.48 43.63 -39.63
C GLU A 19 -18.96 43.41 -39.75
N PHE A 20 -18.54 42.18 -40.06
CA PHE A 20 -17.11 41.81 -40.09
C PHE A 20 -16.53 41.66 -41.49
N GLY A 21 -17.38 41.61 -42.53
CA GLY A 21 -17.00 41.33 -43.89
C GLY A 21 -16.88 39.84 -44.21
N ALA A 22 -17.37 39.45 -45.38
CA ALA A 22 -17.41 38.06 -45.81
C ALA A 22 -16.04 37.33 -45.92
N ARG A 23 -14.94 38.14 -46.02
CA ARG A 23 -13.56 37.58 -46.01
C ARG A 23 -13.04 37.26 -44.62
N THR A 24 -13.65 37.78 -43.56
CA THR A 24 -13.23 37.59 -42.17
C THR A 24 -13.90 36.41 -41.51
N ILE A 25 -15.12 36.08 -41.97
CA ILE A 25 -15.93 34.99 -41.40
C ILE A 25 -16.23 33.99 -42.50
N GLU A 26 -15.79 32.77 -42.32
CA GLU A 26 -16.20 31.59 -43.12
C GLU A 26 -17.30 30.85 -42.37
N LEU A 27 -18.49 30.81 -42.94
CA LEU A 27 -19.65 30.12 -42.40
C LEU A 27 -19.74 28.71 -43.00
N LYS A 28 -19.69 27.70 -42.13
CA LYS A 28 -19.95 26.29 -42.51
C LYS A 28 -21.39 25.92 -42.18
N GLY A 29 -22.05 25.23 -43.09
CA GLY A 29 -23.43 24.76 -42.93
C GLY A 29 -23.59 23.75 -41.77
N PRO A 30 -24.80 23.17 -41.67
CA PRO A 30 -25.06 22.19 -40.61
C PRO A 30 -24.10 21.00 -40.66
N ILE A 31 -23.43 20.73 -39.54
CA ILE A 31 -22.41 19.69 -39.38
C ILE A 31 -22.92 18.66 -38.39
N ALA A 32 -22.63 17.38 -38.62
CA ALA A 32 -22.95 16.32 -37.70
C ALA A 32 -22.14 16.46 -36.39
N LEU A 33 -22.71 16.08 -35.24
CA LEU A 33 -22.08 16.28 -33.94
C LEU A 33 -20.70 15.62 -33.83
N GLY A 34 -20.52 14.44 -34.39
CA GLY A 34 -19.24 13.73 -34.39
C GLY A 34 -18.17 14.47 -35.21
N GLU A 35 -18.56 14.98 -36.40
CA GLU A 35 -17.68 15.79 -37.25
C GLU A 35 -17.35 17.15 -36.59
N LEU A 36 -18.34 17.83 -36.00
CA LEU A 36 -18.15 19.06 -35.26
C LEU A 36 -17.16 18.88 -34.11
N LYS A 37 -17.30 17.78 -33.37
CA LYS A 37 -16.36 17.45 -32.29
C LYS A 37 -14.93 17.28 -32.82
N GLU A 38 -14.76 16.63 -33.96
CA GLU A 38 -13.43 16.45 -34.56
C GLU A 38 -12.84 17.77 -35.07
N LEU A 39 -13.64 18.66 -35.68
CA LEU A 39 -13.19 20.00 -36.07
C LEU A 39 -12.76 20.84 -34.88
N ILE A 40 -13.45 20.74 -33.75
CA ILE A 40 -13.06 21.40 -32.50
C ILE A 40 -11.72 20.83 -31.99
N ARG A 41 -11.59 19.50 -31.93
CA ARG A 41 -10.38 18.83 -31.47
C ARG A 41 -9.15 19.14 -32.32
N THR A 42 -9.34 19.22 -33.64
CA THR A 42 -8.29 19.55 -34.62
C THR A 42 -8.06 21.05 -34.79
N LYS A 43 -8.78 21.89 -34.03
CA LYS A 43 -8.69 23.37 -34.07
C LYS A 43 -8.94 23.97 -35.44
N GLN A 44 -9.85 23.37 -36.20
CA GLN A 44 -10.21 23.87 -37.54
C GLN A 44 -11.37 24.86 -37.53
N ILE A 45 -11.97 25.10 -36.37
CA ILE A 45 -13.02 26.11 -36.17
C ILE A 45 -12.78 26.86 -34.86
N ASP A 46 -13.10 28.13 -34.86
CA ASP A 46 -12.97 29.01 -33.70
C ASP A 46 -14.27 29.18 -32.93
N TYR A 47 -15.40 29.16 -33.65
CA TYR A 47 -16.73 29.39 -33.10
C TYR A 47 -17.72 28.39 -33.69
N PHE A 48 -18.73 28.04 -32.93
CA PHE A 48 -19.84 27.21 -33.42
C PHE A 48 -21.12 27.49 -32.64
N ILE A 49 -22.24 27.23 -33.29
CA ILE A 49 -23.58 27.25 -32.66
C ILE A 49 -24.04 25.83 -32.44
N SER A 50 -24.39 25.51 -31.22
CA SER A 50 -24.95 24.20 -30.87
C SER A 50 -25.95 24.32 -29.71
N LEU A 51 -26.62 23.21 -29.41
CA LEU A 51 -27.41 23.11 -28.17
C LEU A 51 -26.45 23.17 -26.95
N ALA A 52 -26.85 23.94 -25.92
CA ALA A 52 -26.03 24.25 -24.77
C ALA A 52 -25.43 23.01 -24.07
N GLY A 53 -26.20 21.92 -23.99
CA GLY A 53 -25.71 20.67 -23.40
C GLY A 53 -24.56 20.02 -24.18
N PHE A 54 -24.55 20.14 -25.54
CA PHE A 54 -23.41 19.65 -26.32
C PHE A 54 -22.16 20.54 -26.13
N ALA A 55 -22.31 21.87 -26.17
CA ALA A 55 -21.20 22.79 -25.91
C ALA A 55 -20.59 22.52 -24.52
N ARG A 56 -21.41 22.35 -23.51
CA ARG A 56 -21.00 22.10 -22.13
C ARG A 56 -20.29 20.75 -21.96
N LEU A 57 -20.67 19.74 -22.75
CA LEU A 57 -19.99 18.43 -22.78
C LEU A 57 -18.51 18.57 -23.18
N LEU A 58 -18.18 19.57 -24.01
CA LEU A 58 -16.84 19.84 -24.52
C LEU A 58 -16.05 20.86 -23.66
N GLY A 59 -16.53 21.17 -22.45
CA GLY A 59 -15.88 22.13 -21.55
C GLY A 59 -14.42 21.78 -21.20
N GLU A 60 -14.08 20.49 -21.08
CA GLU A 60 -12.70 20.01 -20.87
C GLU A 60 -11.81 20.25 -22.10
N GLU A 61 -12.36 20.25 -23.29
CA GLU A 61 -11.66 20.56 -24.55
C GLU A 61 -11.41 22.06 -24.73
N GLY A 62 -11.85 22.88 -23.77
CA GLY A 62 -11.65 24.33 -23.72
C GLY A 62 -12.73 25.12 -24.42
N VAL A 63 -13.88 24.50 -24.71
CA VAL A 63 -15.07 25.18 -25.22
C VAL A 63 -15.65 26.08 -24.14
N ARG A 64 -16.10 27.31 -24.55
CA ARG A 64 -16.77 28.27 -23.67
C ARG A 64 -18.02 28.80 -24.35
N GLU A 65 -19.14 28.75 -23.66
CA GLU A 65 -20.41 29.31 -24.09
C GLU A 65 -20.35 30.85 -23.94
N LEU A 66 -20.68 31.55 -25.00
CA LEU A 66 -20.54 33.01 -25.05
C LEU A 66 -21.90 33.73 -24.94
N VAL A 67 -22.83 33.38 -25.82
CA VAL A 67 -24.18 33.94 -25.87
C VAL A 67 -25.21 32.87 -26.12
N ILE A 68 -26.43 33.11 -25.69
CA ILE A 68 -27.56 32.18 -25.83
C ILE A 68 -28.63 32.76 -26.71
N TYR A 69 -29.22 31.94 -27.58
CA TYR A 69 -30.44 32.22 -28.30
C TYR A 69 -31.63 32.38 -27.36
N ARG A 70 -32.34 33.51 -27.44
CA ARG A 70 -33.64 33.75 -26.80
C ARG A 70 -34.71 33.82 -27.86
N PRO A 71 -35.70 32.97 -27.85
CA PRO A 71 -36.90 33.11 -28.71
C PRO A 71 -37.68 34.36 -28.28
N GLY A 72 -38.49 34.87 -29.20
CA GLY A 72 -39.36 36.01 -28.95
C GLY A 72 -40.48 35.73 -27.95
N PRO A 73 -41.17 36.78 -27.46
CA PRO A 73 -42.17 36.69 -26.41
C PRO A 73 -43.32 35.69 -26.72
N ASN A 74 -43.65 35.50 -27.98
CA ASN A 74 -44.63 34.49 -28.39
C ASN A 74 -44.12 33.03 -28.27
N GLU A 75 -42.82 32.87 -28.04
CA GLU A 75 -42.15 31.59 -27.86
C GLU A 75 -41.48 31.49 -26.48
N GLN A 76 -41.88 32.37 -25.50
CA GLN A 76 -41.22 32.43 -24.16
C GLN A 76 -41.08 31.05 -23.48
N ASP A 77 -42.08 30.17 -23.67
CA ASP A 77 -42.07 28.82 -23.15
C ASP A 77 -41.00 27.92 -23.83
N ARG A 78 -40.36 28.39 -24.91
CA ARG A 78 -39.31 27.69 -25.64
C ARG A 78 -37.88 28.14 -25.31
N ASN A 79 -37.71 29.04 -24.32
CA ASN A 79 -36.37 29.45 -23.84
C ASN A 79 -35.54 28.25 -23.37
N GLU A 80 -36.21 27.23 -22.89
CA GLU A 80 -35.61 25.97 -22.46
C GLU A 80 -36.21 24.80 -23.24
N LEU A 81 -35.37 23.82 -23.53
CA LEU A 81 -35.80 22.60 -24.23
C LEU A 81 -35.73 21.42 -23.27
N GLY A 82 -36.64 20.47 -23.39
CA GLY A 82 -36.54 19.15 -22.82
C GLY A 82 -36.34 18.08 -23.90
N SER A 83 -36.47 16.85 -23.49
CA SER A 83 -36.56 15.72 -24.40
C SER A 83 -37.93 15.07 -24.34
N THR A 84 -38.37 14.51 -25.45
CA THR A 84 -39.59 13.70 -25.53
C THR A 84 -39.22 12.29 -25.91
N PHE A 85 -39.67 11.33 -25.09
CA PHE A 85 -39.59 9.93 -25.48
C PHE A 85 -40.67 9.60 -26.49
N PHE A 86 -40.30 8.78 -27.47
CA PHE A 86 -41.21 8.28 -28.52
C PHE A 86 -41.21 6.75 -28.56
N VAL A 87 -42.35 6.21 -28.85
CA VAL A 87 -42.58 4.77 -29.06
C VAL A 87 -43.44 4.57 -30.30
N ALA A 88 -43.50 3.36 -30.83
CA ALA A 88 -44.43 3.05 -31.93
C ALA A 88 -45.88 3.39 -31.53
N LYS A 89 -46.73 3.77 -32.51
CA LYS A 89 -48.12 4.23 -32.28
C LYS A 89 -48.96 3.23 -31.51
N ASP A 90 -48.80 1.95 -31.81
CA ASP A 90 -49.50 0.80 -31.21
C ASP A 90 -48.87 0.28 -29.91
N SER A 91 -47.71 0.82 -29.52
CA SER A 91 -47.00 0.43 -28.30
C SER A 91 -47.84 0.67 -27.05
N LYS A 92 -47.78 -0.27 -26.09
CA LYS A 92 -48.43 -0.14 -24.78
C LYS A 92 -47.56 0.64 -23.76
N ILE A 93 -46.36 1.08 -24.15
CA ILE A 93 -45.45 1.85 -23.30
C ILE A 93 -45.96 3.28 -23.20
N ASN A 94 -46.38 3.71 -21.98
CA ASN A 94 -46.87 5.06 -21.73
C ASN A 94 -46.14 5.75 -20.58
N THR A 95 -45.37 5.02 -19.78
CA THR A 95 -44.64 5.53 -18.60
C THR A 95 -43.14 5.25 -18.68
N LEU A 96 -42.35 6.01 -17.95
CA LEU A 96 -40.90 5.79 -17.86
C LEU A 96 -40.59 4.38 -17.34
N ALA A 97 -41.30 3.91 -16.33
CA ALA A 97 -41.13 2.56 -15.78
C ALA A 97 -41.36 1.46 -16.84
N GLY A 98 -42.32 1.65 -17.73
CA GLY A 98 -42.64 0.72 -18.84
C GLY A 98 -41.53 0.61 -19.89
N MET A 99 -40.57 1.53 -19.90
CA MET A 99 -39.41 1.52 -20.83
C MET A 99 -38.26 0.67 -20.29
N LYS A 100 -38.26 0.25 -19.03
CA LYS A 100 -37.20 -0.57 -18.44
C LYS A 100 -37.06 -1.90 -19.19
N GLY A 101 -35.83 -2.27 -19.54
CA GLY A 101 -35.52 -3.49 -20.28
C GLY A 101 -35.87 -3.43 -21.79
N LYS A 102 -36.28 -2.27 -22.32
CA LYS A 102 -36.56 -2.06 -23.74
C LYS A 102 -35.29 -1.67 -24.50
N ARG A 103 -35.33 -1.79 -25.84
CA ARG A 103 -34.26 -1.37 -26.74
C ARG A 103 -34.39 0.13 -27.01
N PHE A 104 -33.35 0.90 -26.68
CA PHE A 104 -33.32 2.35 -26.89
C PHE A 104 -32.46 2.70 -28.10
N ILE A 105 -32.97 3.62 -28.93
CA ILE A 105 -32.23 4.15 -30.07
C ILE A 105 -32.05 5.67 -29.89
N ALA A 106 -30.82 6.15 -30.06
CA ALA A 106 -30.49 7.55 -30.04
C ALA A 106 -29.70 7.96 -31.29
N ASN A 107 -29.61 9.26 -31.54
CA ASN A 107 -28.94 9.78 -32.72
C ASN A 107 -27.40 9.68 -32.62
N ASP A 108 -26.85 10.12 -31.50
CA ASP A 108 -25.40 10.23 -31.24
C ASP A 108 -25.17 10.19 -29.74
N PRO A 109 -24.09 9.56 -29.23
CA PRO A 109 -23.74 9.53 -27.78
C PRO A 109 -23.45 10.93 -27.22
N ASN A 110 -23.07 11.91 -28.06
CA ASN A 110 -22.85 13.29 -27.66
C ASN A 110 -24.12 14.15 -27.77
N ALA A 111 -25.23 13.60 -28.25
CA ALA A 111 -26.48 14.35 -28.43
C ALA A 111 -27.19 14.52 -27.08
N PHE A 112 -27.10 15.73 -26.51
CA PHE A 112 -27.64 16.01 -25.18
C PHE A 112 -29.11 15.64 -25.04
N TYR A 113 -29.97 16.14 -25.93
CA TYR A 113 -31.44 15.93 -25.84
C TYR A 113 -31.92 14.57 -26.35
N SER A 114 -31.19 13.89 -27.22
CA SER A 114 -31.62 12.55 -27.69
C SER A 114 -31.00 11.42 -26.86
N TYR A 115 -30.04 11.71 -25.98
CA TYR A 115 -29.37 10.68 -25.20
C TYR A 115 -29.13 11.07 -23.75
N VAL A 116 -28.39 12.17 -23.49
CA VAL A 116 -27.91 12.50 -22.12
C VAL A 116 -29.05 12.93 -21.20
N ALA A 117 -29.93 13.85 -21.65
CA ALA A 117 -31.07 14.32 -20.85
C ALA A 117 -32.07 13.22 -20.55
N PRO A 118 -32.44 12.33 -21.49
CA PRO A 118 -33.21 11.10 -21.22
C PRO A 118 -32.61 10.22 -20.14
N LEU A 119 -31.28 9.94 -20.18
CA LEU A 119 -30.61 9.16 -19.14
C LEU A 119 -30.60 9.90 -17.79
N GLY A 120 -30.47 11.22 -17.81
CA GLY A 120 -30.60 12.06 -16.62
C GLY A 120 -31.96 11.89 -15.95
N GLU A 121 -33.05 11.90 -16.74
CA GLU A 121 -34.41 11.74 -16.21
C GLU A 121 -34.63 10.34 -15.61
N ILE A 122 -34.06 9.29 -16.24
CA ILE A 122 -34.04 7.92 -15.72
C ILE A 122 -33.32 7.88 -14.35
N SER A 123 -32.18 8.54 -14.25
CA SER A 123 -31.43 8.63 -12.99
C SER A 123 -32.16 9.41 -11.90
N TYR A 124 -32.80 10.53 -12.26
CA TYR A 124 -33.64 11.29 -11.33
C TYR A 124 -34.87 10.53 -10.83
N ALA A 125 -35.38 9.61 -11.63
CA ALA A 125 -36.45 8.69 -11.25
C ALA A 125 -35.97 7.53 -10.34
N GLY A 126 -34.66 7.49 -9.99
CA GLY A 126 -34.08 6.48 -9.10
C GLY A 126 -33.66 5.18 -9.78
N TYR A 127 -33.65 5.12 -11.10
CA TYR A 127 -33.14 3.97 -11.84
C TYR A 127 -31.64 4.14 -12.16
N ASP A 128 -30.95 3.02 -12.33
CA ASP A 128 -29.59 3.00 -12.87
C ASP A 128 -29.63 3.18 -14.40
N PRO A 129 -29.17 4.32 -14.96
CA PRO A 129 -29.21 4.56 -16.40
C PRO A 129 -28.40 3.56 -17.22
N SER A 130 -27.34 2.98 -16.62
CA SER A 130 -26.46 2.02 -17.32
C SER A 130 -27.10 0.64 -17.51
N ALA A 131 -28.08 0.30 -16.70
CA ALA A 131 -28.79 -0.98 -16.70
C ALA A 131 -30.29 -0.84 -17.01
N PHE A 132 -30.77 0.38 -17.34
CA PHE A 132 -32.17 0.64 -17.55
C PHE A 132 -32.71 0.03 -18.85
N PHE A 133 -32.01 0.24 -19.95
CA PHE A 133 -32.33 -0.32 -21.24
C PHE A 133 -31.61 -1.66 -21.46
N SER A 134 -32.23 -2.58 -22.19
CA SER A 134 -31.60 -3.87 -22.58
C SER A 134 -30.46 -3.67 -23.57
N SER A 135 -30.59 -2.68 -24.44
CA SER A 135 -29.57 -2.26 -25.39
C SER A 135 -29.74 -0.79 -25.78
N ILE A 136 -28.66 -0.12 -26.12
CA ILE A 136 -28.63 1.25 -26.64
C ILE A 136 -27.90 1.23 -27.98
N HIS A 137 -28.59 1.72 -29.04
CA HIS A 137 -28.05 1.80 -30.39
C HIS A 137 -27.94 3.25 -30.83
N PHE A 138 -26.81 3.61 -31.47
CA PHE A 138 -26.61 4.94 -32.06
C PHE A 138 -26.64 4.85 -33.55
N GLN A 139 -27.49 5.67 -34.19
CA GLN A 139 -27.75 5.56 -35.62
C GLN A 139 -26.92 6.53 -36.46
N TYR A 140 -26.40 7.61 -35.87
CA TYR A 140 -25.59 8.66 -36.52
C TYR A 140 -26.22 9.26 -37.80
N LYS A 141 -27.53 9.10 -37.99
CA LYS A 141 -28.31 9.53 -39.16
C LYS A 141 -29.21 10.70 -38.76
N ARG A 142 -30.09 11.08 -39.72
CA ARG A 142 -31.07 12.15 -39.51
C ARG A 142 -32.01 11.77 -38.35
N PRO A 143 -32.44 12.73 -37.51
CA PRO A 143 -33.35 12.45 -36.40
C PRO A 143 -34.65 11.74 -36.80
N LEU A 144 -35.19 12.01 -37.99
CA LEU A 144 -36.39 11.32 -38.51
C LEU A 144 -36.19 9.83 -38.72
N ASP A 145 -34.99 9.35 -38.95
CA ASP A 145 -34.73 7.93 -39.15
C ASP A 145 -34.91 7.12 -37.84
N LEU A 146 -34.89 7.78 -36.65
CA LEU A 146 -35.24 7.15 -35.38
C LEU A 146 -36.71 6.71 -35.36
N PHE A 147 -37.61 7.50 -35.96
CA PHE A 147 -39.02 7.14 -36.06
C PHE A 147 -39.27 5.93 -36.98
N LYS A 148 -38.44 5.76 -38.00
CA LYS A 148 -38.51 4.55 -38.85
C LYS A 148 -38.14 3.31 -38.03
N ALA A 149 -37.08 3.39 -37.20
CA ALA A 149 -36.67 2.29 -36.35
C ALA A 149 -37.73 1.89 -35.29
N LEU A 150 -38.52 2.85 -34.82
CA LEU A 150 -39.67 2.57 -33.95
C LEU A 150 -40.81 1.90 -34.74
N LYS A 151 -41.08 2.36 -35.96
CA LYS A 151 -42.15 1.83 -36.83
C LYS A 151 -41.86 0.40 -37.29
N ASP A 152 -40.60 0.12 -37.66
CA ASP A 152 -40.21 -1.23 -38.15
C ASP A 152 -39.87 -2.20 -36.99
N GLY A 153 -39.94 -1.75 -35.73
CA GLY A 153 -39.72 -2.56 -34.54
C GLY A 153 -38.26 -2.92 -34.28
N SER A 154 -37.29 -2.27 -34.93
CA SER A 154 -35.85 -2.46 -34.64
C SER A 154 -35.45 -1.80 -33.33
N ALA A 155 -36.22 -0.84 -32.84
CA ALA A 155 -36.12 -0.23 -31.52
C ALA A 155 -37.49 -0.07 -30.86
N ASP A 156 -37.53 0.00 -29.55
CA ASP A 156 -38.77 0.14 -28.78
C ASP A 156 -39.00 1.58 -28.31
N VAL A 157 -37.92 2.30 -28.00
CA VAL A 157 -37.94 3.65 -27.47
C VAL A 157 -36.90 4.51 -28.17
N ALA A 158 -37.23 5.75 -28.48
CA ALA A 158 -36.32 6.79 -28.95
C ALA A 158 -36.53 8.08 -28.14
N ALA A 159 -35.58 8.99 -28.18
CA ALA A 159 -35.77 10.33 -27.62
C ALA A 159 -35.23 11.40 -28.56
N LEU A 160 -35.96 12.53 -28.63
CA LEU A 160 -35.60 13.69 -29.45
C LEU A 160 -35.88 14.99 -28.65
N PRO A 161 -35.29 16.12 -29.05
CA PRO A 161 -35.64 17.41 -28.44
C PRO A 161 -37.16 17.64 -28.49
N SER A 162 -37.72 18.20 -27.42
CA SER A 162 -39.12 18.63 -27.42
C SER A 162 -39.40 19.59 -28.58
N CYS A 163 -40.63 19.65 -29.03
CA CYS A 163 -41.10 20.39 -30.21
C CYS A 163 -40.56 19.87 -31.56
N PHE A 164 -39.68 18.89 -31.60
CA PHE A 164 -39.16 18.34 -32.85
C PHE A 164 -40.23 17.62 -33.64
N TRP A 165 -41.03 16.77 -32.99
CA TRP A 165 -42.07 15.98 -33.61
C TRP A 165 -43.20 16.88 -34.15
N GLU A 166 -43.67 17.83 -33.33
CA GLU A 166 -44.71 18.77 -33.71
C GLU A 166 -44.30 19.63 -34.93
N SER A 167 -43.02 20.09 -34.92
CA SER A 167 -42.48 20.86 -36.03
C SER A 167 -42.36 20.06 -37.33
N ARG A 168 -42.36 18.72 -37.26
CA ARG A 168 -42.26 17.84 -38.42
C ARG A 168 -43.58 17.28 -38.90
N LEU A 169 -44.62 17.29 -38.03
CA LEU A 169 -45.96 16.87 -38.42
C LEU A 169 -46.53 17.69 -39.54
N MET A 170 -46.19 18.97 -39.64
CA MET A 170 -46.64 19.86 -40.72
C MET A 170 -46.12 19.38 -42.09
N ASP A 171 -44.85 18.93 -42.14
CA ASP A 171 -44.20 18.49 -43.37
C ASP A 171 -44.40 16.99 -43.63
N ASN A 172 -44.68 16.18 -42.58
CA ASN A 172 -44.76 14.71 -42.61
C ASN A 172 -45.95 14.22 -41.76
N PRO A 173 -47.20 14.41 -42.16
CA PRO A 173 -48.38 14.06 -41.37
C PRO A 173 -48.45 12.55 -41.02
N GLU A 174 -47.83 11.70 -41.82
CA GLU A 174 -47.75 10.25 -41.60
C GLU A 174 -47.04 9.88 -40.27
N LEU A 175 -46.23 10.79 -39.73
CA LEU A 175 -45.55 10.57 -38.43
C LEU A 175 -46.55 10.42 -37.27
N ALA A 176 -47.72 11.09 -37.34
CA ALA A 176 -48.78 10.97 -36.36
C ALA A 176 -49.35 9.53 -36.25
N ASN A 177 -49.25 8.76 -37.37
CA ASN A 177 -49.67 7.37 -37.41
C ASN A 177 -48.55 6.37 -37.18
N ALA A 178 -47.30 6.82 -37.18
CA ALA A 178 -46.12 5.96 -37.00
C ALA A 178 -45.68 5.87 -35.56
N VAL A 179 -45.66 7.00 -34.84
CA VAL A 179 -45.14 7.11 -33.50
C VAL A 179 -46.04 7.98 -32.61
N LYS A 180 -45.86 7.81 -31.30
CA LYS A 180 -46.53 8.66 -30.30
C LYS A 180 -45.53 9.04 -29.21
N PRO A 181 -45.70 10.25 -28.57
CA PRO A 181 -44.95 10.61 -27.38
C PRO A 181 -45.36 9.71 -26.20
N ALA A 182 -44.42 9.47 -25.27
CA ALA A 182 -44.60 8.64 -24.09
C ALA A 182 -43.90 9.24 -22.87
N ALA A 183 -44.30 8.82 -21.67
CA ALA A 183 -43.83 9.32 -20.39
C ALA A 183 -43.89 10.86 -20.28
N ILE A 184 -45.01 11.44 -20.69
CA ILE A 184 -45.21 12.87 -20.81
C ILE A 184 -45.35 13.52 -19.43
N VAL A 185 -44.56 14.56 -19.17
CA VAL A 185 -44.62 15.40 -17.99
C VAL A 185 -45.23 16.80 -18.30
N SER A 186 -45.26 17.21 -19.57
CA SER A 186 -45.89 18.44 -20.04
C SER A 186 -46.30 18.28 -21.49
N GLU A 187 -47.48 18.84 -21.85
CA GLU A 187 -47.99 18.85 -23.20
C GLU A 187 -47.85 20.22 -23.90
N GLN A 188 -47.59 21.25 -23.08
CA GLN A 188 -47.53 22.62 -23.54
C GLN A 188 -46.10 23.17 -23.36
N PRO A 189 -45.56 23.95 -24.27
CA PRO A 189 -46.05 24.24 -25.63
C PRO A 189 -45.87 23.06 -26.60
N CYS A 190 -45.18 22.01 -26.21
CA CYS A 190 -44.94 20.78 -26.93
C CYS A 190 -44.85 19.62 -25.95
N TYR A 191 -45.05 18.39 -26.45
CA TYR A 191 -44.84 17.21 -25.61
C TYR A 191 -43.40 17.13 -25.06
N ARG A 192 -43.29 16.91 -23.76
CA ARG A 192 -42.04 16.82 -23.06
C ARG A 192 -42.06 15.72 -21.98
N SER A 193 -41.01 14.96 -21.93
CA SER A 193 -40.87 13.81 -21.02
C SER A 193 -39.79 14.03 -19.96
N THR A 194 -38.95 15.07 -20.08
CA THR A 194 -37.85 15.36 -19.19
C THR A 194 -37.92 16.77 -18.60
N ARG A 195 -37.03 17.09 -17.70
CA ARG A 195 -36.75 18.47 -17.29
C ARG A 195 -36.27 19.29 -18.46
N THR A 196 -36.29 20.62 -18.29
CA THR A 196 -35.84 21.58 -19.32
C THR A 196 -34.43 22.06 -19.05
N TYR A 197 -33.73 22.39 -20.14
CA TYR A 197 -32.35 22.83 -20.17
C TYR A 197 -32.18 24.00 -21.16
N PRO A 198 -31.10 24.82 -20.99
CA PRO A 198 -30.82 25.94 -21.90
C PRO A 198 -30.75 25.52 -23.37
N ASN A 199 -31.23 26.39 -24.25
CA ASN A 199 -31.40 26.16 -25.67
C ASN A 199 -30.06 26.30 -26.44
N TRP A 200 -30.09 26.88 -27.64
CA TRP A 200 -28.93 27.07 -28.50
C TRP A 200 -27.98 28.13 -27.96
N VAL A 201 -26.67 27.86 -28.04
CA VAL A 201 -25.59 28.78 -27.65
C VAL A 201 -24.59 28.93 -28.80
N LEU A 202 -24.01 30.10 -28.91
CA LEU A 202 -22.76 30.29 -29.61
C LEU A 202 -21.62 30.05 -28.62
N SER A 203 -20.64 29.28 -29.03
CA SER A 203 -19.48 28.93 -28.23
C SER A 203 -18.19 29.19 -28.96
N SER A 204 -17.12 29.51 -28.20
CA SER A 204 -15.74 29.56 -28.68
C SER A 204 -15.01 28.27 -28.40
N THR A 205 -14.03 27.94 -29.24
CA THR A 205 -13.05 26.87 -28.98
C THR A 205 -11.81 27.46 -28.28
N ARG A 206 -10.89 26.57 -27.84
CA ARG A 206 -9.63 27.00 -27.22
C ARG A 206 -8.74 27.84 -28.11
N GLY A 207 -8.88 27.74 -29.44
CA GLY A 207 -8.09 28.47 -30.44
C GLY A 207 -8.58 29.89 -30.74
N ALA A 208 -9.80 30.22 -30.31
CA ALA A 208 -10.43 31.51 -30.64
C ALA A 208 -9.65 32.70 -30.09
N ASP A 209 -9.45 33.72 -30.95
CA ASP A 209 -8.80 34.99 -30.59
C ASP A 209 -9.67 35.77 -29.59
N PRO A 210 -9.13 36.13 -28.39
CA PRO A 210 -9.90 36.86 -27.39
C PRO A 210 -10.38 38.25 -27.82
N ALA A 211 -9.58 38.97 -28.65
CA ALA A 211 -9.93 40.29 -29.10
C ALA A 211 -11.08 40.22 -30.13
N PHE A 212 -11.03 39.24 -31.02
CA PHE A 212 -12.13 38.97 -31.96
C PHE A 212 -13.36 38.49 -31.24
N THR A 213 -13.22 37.55 -30.26
CA THR A 213 -14.31 37.04 -29.42
C THR A 213 -15.08 38.17 -28.74
N LYS A 214 -14.38 39.16 -28.14
CA LYS A 214 -15.01 40.33 -27.53
C LYS A 214 -15.86 41.10 -28.53
N ARG A 215 -15.34 41.37 -29.75
CA ARG A 215 -16.09 42.08 -30.81
C ARG A 215 -17.29 41.29 -31.32
N LEU A 216 -17.13 39.96 -31.49
CA LEU A 216 -18.19 39.06 -31.92
C LEU A 216 -19.37 39.03 -30.92
N VAL A 217 -19.06 38.92 -29.63
CA VAL A 217 -20.07 38.93 -28.57
C VAL A 217 -20.77 40.30 -28.51
N ALA A 218 -20.04 41.41 -28.60
CA ALA A 218 -20.62 42.75 -28.61
C ALA A 218 -21.55 42.96 -29.81
N ALA A 219 -21.14 42.51 -31.01
CA ALA A 219 -21.97 42.59 -32.20
C ALA A 219 -23.25 41.77 -32.08
N LEU A 220 -23.16 40.54 -31.60
CA LEU A 220 -24.34 39.65 -31.41
C LEU A 220 -25.32 40.23 -30.37
N LEU A 221 -24.84 40.79 -29.29
CA LEU A 221 -25.71 41.41 -28.27
C LEU A 221 -26.34 42.72 -28.76
N ALA A 222 -25.68 43.42 -29.73
CA ALA A 222 -26.21 44.61 -30.36
C ALA A 222 -27.09 44.32 -31.61
N MET A 223 -27.15 43.05 -32.05
CA MET A 223 -27.99 42.63 -33.18
C MET A 223 -29.44 42.98 -32.92
N PRO A 224 -30.13 43.67 -33.87
CA PRO A 224 -31.55 43.95 -33.74
C PRO A 224 -32.38 42.66 -33.53
N HIS A 225 -33.41 42.77 -32.70
CA HIS A 225 -34.38 41.70 -32.55
C HIS A 225 -35.06 41.39 -33.90
N LEU A 226 -35.29 40.13 -34.18
CA LEU A 226 -36.10 39.72 -35.34
C LEU A 226 -37.56 40.16 -35.13
N PRO A 227 -38.39 40.14 -36.18
CA PRO A 227 -39.82 40.50 -36.09
C PRO A 227 -40.59 39.63 -35.08
N ASP A 228 -40.18 38.39 -34.85
CA ASP A 228 -40.74 37.49 -33.84
C ASP A 228 -40.21 37.77 -32.44
N GLY A 229 -39.28 38.72 -32.26
CA GLY A 229 -38.64 39.09 -31.00
C GLY A 229 -37.42 38.25 -30.63
N ALA A 230 -37.01 37.31 -31.48
CA ALA A 230 -35.84 36.50 -31.22
C ALA A 230 -34.54 37.34 -31.17
N SER A 231 -33.62 36.97 -30.30
CA SER A 231 -32.38 37.74 -30.05
C SER A 231 -31.27 36.88 -29.44
N TRP A 232 -30.05 37.40 -29.48
CA TRP A 232 -28.95 36.89 -28.66
C TRP A 232 -28.95 37.55 -27.28
N SER A 233 -28.64 36.78 -26.26
CA SER A 233 -28.55 37.27 -24.86
C SER A 233 -27.34 36.66 -24.18
N VAL A 234 -26.97 37.19 -23.01
CA VAL A 234 -25.91 36.61 -22.20
C VAL A 234 -26.32 35.26 -21.65
N GLN A 235 -25.42 34.30 -21.73
CA GLN A 235 -25.59 33.00 -21.08
C GLN A 235 -25.38 33.15 -19.57
N THR A 236 -26.39 32.82 -18.77
CA THR A 236 -26.35 33.08 -17.31
C THR A 236 -26.32 31.83 -16.47
N ASP A 237 -26.96 30.73 -16.91
CA ASP A 237 -27.11 29.54 -16.07
C ASP A 237 -27.04 28.24 -16.87
N LEU A 238 -26.04 27.42 -16.56
CA LEU A 238 -25.88 26.04 -17.03
C LEU A 238 -25.97 25.01 -15.90
N SER A 239 -26.34 25.46 -14.70
CA SER A 239 -26.35 24.59 -13.50
C SER A 239 -27.17 23.33 -13.67
N ARG A 240 -28.30 23.40 -14.41
CA ARG A 240 -29.12 22.22 -14.70
C ARG A 240 -28.42 21.21 -15.61
N VAL A 241 -27.61 21.68 -16.57
CA VAL A 241 -26.80 20.82 -17.44
C VAL A 241 -25.71 20.16 -16.61
N ASP A 242 -25.02 20.95 -15.78
CA ASP A 242 -23.97 20.43 -14.86
C ASP A 242 -24.55 19.40 -13.88
N ALA A 243 -25.77 19.63 -13.36
CA ALA A 243 -26.44 18.70 -12.46
C ALA A 243 -26.67 17.33 -13.13
N VAL A 244 -27.11 17.30 -14.40
CA VAL A 244 -27.26 16.06 -15.16
C VAL A 244 -25.92 15.39 -15.39
N PHE A 245 -24.88 16.14 -15.77
CA PHE A 245 -23.54 15.58 -15.97
C PHE A 245 -22.97 14.97 -14.69
N LYS A 246 -23.15 15.68 -13.56
CA LYS A 246 -22.76 15.19 -12.23
C LYS A 246 -23.54 13.91 -11.87
N GLN A 247 -24.84 13.88 -12.12
CA GLN A 247 -25.70 12.74 -11.84
C GLN A 247 -25.30 11.50 -12.65
N LEU A 248 -24.90 11.71 -13.91
CA LEU A 248 -24.46 10.65 -14.82
C LEU A 248 -22.95 10.37 -14.77
N ASN A 249 -22.19 11.12 -14.00
CA ASN A 249 -20.73 11.06 -13.92
C ASN A 249 -20.04 11.16 -15.31
N ILE A 250 -20.42 12.16 -16.10
CA ILE A 250 -19.88 12.38 -17.44
C ILE A 250 -19.21 13.76 -17.56
N ALA A 251 -18.46 13.98 -18.63
CA ALA A 251 -17.69 15.19 -18.91
C ALA A 251 -16.78 15.55 -17.72
N GLN A 252 -16.74 16.84 -17.34
CA GLN A 252 -15.95 17.34 -16.21
C GLN A 252 -16.24 16.68 -14.86
N PHE A 253 -17.28 15.89 -14.76
CA PHE A 253 -17.66 15.13 -13.55
C PHE A 253 -17.32 13.64 -13.66
N SER A 254 -16.68 13.19 -14.74
CA SER A 254 -16.34 11.77 -14.98
C SER A 254 -15.37 11.19 -13.93
N GLY A 255 -14.61 12.04 -13.24
CA GLY A 255 -13.73 11.64 -12.14
C GLY A 255 -14.44 11.39 -10.80
N ALA A 256 -15.73 11.74 -10.68
CA ALA A 256 -16.51 11.64 -9.45
C ALA A 256 -17.23 10.27 -9.29
N LYS A 257 -17.05 9.33 -10.22
CA LYS A 257 -17.58 7.97 -10.03
C LYS A 257 -16.97 7.35 -8.78
N PRO A 258 -17.79 6.88 -7.81
CA PRO A 258 -17.28 6.01 -6.79
C PRO A 258 -16.65 4.80 -7.48
N TRP A 259 -15.38 4.59 -7.22
CA TRP A 259 -14.62 3.48 -7.79
C TRP A 259 -15.30 2.18 -7.43
N THR A 260 -15.81 1.46 -8.42
CA THR A 260 -16.24 0.09 -8.21
C THR A 260 -15.02 -0.84 -8.33
N ILE A 261 -15.01 -1.90 -7.53
CA ILE A 261 -13.97 -2.94 -7.60
C ILE A 261 -13.82 -3.46 -9.04
N ARG A 262 -14.93 -3.55 -9.77
CA ARG A 262 -14.97 -4.01 -11.17
C ARG A 262 -14.22 -3.04 -12.11
N ASP A 263 -14.44 -1.74 -11.98
CA ASP A 263 -13.76 -0.72 -12.80
C ASP A 263 -12.26 -0.70 -12.53
N PHE A 264 -11.87 -0.85 -11.25
CA PHE A 264 -10.48 -0.98 -10.84
C PHE A 264 -9.82 -2.22 -11.47
N LEU A 265 -10.46 -3.38 -11.36
CA LEU A 265 -9.94 -4.63 -11.90
C LEU A 265 -9.83 -4.58 -13.43
N GLN A 266 -10.79 -3.96 -14.12
CA GLN A 266 -10.77 -3.83 -15.57
C GLN A 266 -9.69 -2.87 -16.06
N LYS A 267 -9.51 -1.73 -15.37
CA LYS A 267 -8.50 -0.72 -15.72
C LYS A 267 -7.07 -1.17 -15.40
N TYR A 268 -6.89 -1.88 -14.29
CA TYR A 268 -5.58 -2.27 -13.78
C TYR A 268 -5.36 -3.79 -13.78
N SER A 269 -6.06 -4.53 -14.64
CA SER A 269 -6.00 -6.01 -14.71
C SER A 269 -4.58 -6.55 -14.80
N PHE A 270 -3.73 -5.96 -15.63
CA PHE A 270 -2.32 -6.32 -15.76
C PHE A 270 -1.52 -6.04 -14.48
N SER A 271 -1.71 -4.86 -13.89
CA SER A 271 -1.01 -4.49 -12.64
C SER A 271 -1.44 -5.36 -11.45
N VAL A 272 -2.74 -5.67 -11.36
CA VAL A 272 -3.28 -6.59 -10.34
C VAL A 272 -2.71 -7.99 -10.52
N PHE A 273 -2.63 -8.48 -11.76
CA PHE A 273 -2.04 -9.77 -12.08
C PHE A 273 -0.56 -9.85 -11.66
N VAL A 274 0.24 -8.85 -12.05
CA VAL A 274 1.66 -8.76 -11.65
C VAL A 274 1.82 -8.70 -10.13
N PHE A 275 1.00 -7.89 -9.46
CA PHE A 275 1.02 -7.77 -8.01
C PHE A 275 0.65 -9.09 -7.31
N THR A 276 -0.33 -9.82 -7.85
CA THR A 276 -0.73 -11.13 -7.31
C THR A 276 0.40 -12.16 -7.44
N ILE A 277 1.09 -12.21 -8.60
CA ILE A 277 2.27 -13.06 -8.79
C ILE A 277 3.39 -12.68 -7.82
N PHE A 278 3.65 -11.39 -7.65
CA PHE A 278 4.65 -10.91 -6.70
C PHE A 278 4.33 -11.34 -5.26
N LEU A 279 3.08 -11.23 -4.86
CA LEU A 279 2.61 -11.61 -3.51
C LEU A 279 2.71 -13.13 -3.28
N LEU A 280 2.37 -13.93 -4.30
CA LEU A 280 2.57 -15.38 -4.26
C LEU A 280 4.06 -15.75 -4.19
N GLY A 281 4.92 -15.06 -4.95
CA GLY A 281 6.37 -15.22 -4.87
C GLY A 281 6.92 -14.89 -3.49
N LEU A 282 6.45 -13.82 -2.87
CA LEU A 282 6.84 -13.44 -1.51
C LEU A 282 6.38 -14.49 -0.47
N LEU A 283 5.17 -15.01 -0.60
CA LEU A 283 4.63 -16.06 0.26
C LEU A 283 5.44 -17.38 0.14
N THR A 284 5.75 -17.79 -1.08
CA THR A 284 6.59 -18.99 -1.31
C THR A 284 8.01 -18.80 -0.79
N PHE A 285 8.59 -17.61 -0.98
CA PHE A 285 9.91 -17.27 -0.47
C PHE A 285 9.96 -17.25 1.06
N THR A 286 8.97 -16.63 1.72
CA THR A 286 8.86 -16.63 3.18
C THR A 286 8.64 -18.02 3.73
N GLY A 287 7.81 -18.84 3.08
CA GLY A 287 7.62 -20.25 3.41
C GLY A 287 8.92 -21.06 3.30
N PHE A 288 9.68 -20.83 2.24
CA PHE A 288 11.00 -21.47 2.03
C PHE A 288 12.00 -21.07 3.12
N LEU A 289 12.08 -19.77 3.46
CA LEU A 289 12.95 -19.28 4.54
C LEU A 289 12.56 -19.89 5.90
N TYR A 290 11.26 -19.96 6.19
CA TYR A 290 10.77 -20.57 7.42
C TYR A 290 11.14 -22.06 7.49
N PHE A 291 11.01 -22.78 6.39
CA PHE A 291 11.40 -24.19 6.30
C PHE A 291 12.91 -24.38 6.51
N GLN A 292 13.73 -23.55 5.86
CA GLN A 292 15.19 -23.54 6.04
C GLN A 292 15.60 -23.24 7.50
N LEU A 293 14.96 -22.25 8.12
CA LEU A 293 15.19 -21.92 9.53
C LEU A 293 14.81 -23.10 10.47
N ARG A 294 13.72 -23.77 10.18
CA ARG A 294 13.31 -24.95 10.96
C ARG A 294 14.30 -26.10 10.87
N ILE A 295 14.82 -26.38 9.67
CA ILE A 295 15.85 -27.40 9.48
C ILE A 295 17.14 -27.02 10.24
N ARG A 296 17.60 -25.80 10.07
CA ARG A 296 18.82 -25.33 10.75
C ARG A 296 18.68 -25.30 12.27
N SER A 297 17.53 -24.89 12.79
CA SER A 297 17.28 -24.90 14.23
C SER A 297 17.24 -26.32 14.80
N ALA A 298 16.64 -27.27 14.07
CA ALA A 298 16.64 -28.68 14.46
C ALA A 298 18.06 -29.29 14.48
N GLN A 299 18.87 -28.97 13.47
CA GLN A 299 20.28 -29.37 13.43
C GLN A 299 21.08 -28.76 14.59
N LEU A 300 20.89 -27.47 14.87
CA LEU A 300 21.55 -26.78 15.97
C LEU A 300 21.19 -27.42 17.33
N ILE A 301 19.89 -27.70 17.56
CA ILE A 301 19.45 -28.36 18.79
C ILE A 301 20.09 -29.76 18.92
N LYS A 302 20.22 -30.51 17.82
CA LYS A 302 20.88 -31.80 17.83
C LYS A 302 22.36 -31.68 18.20
N THR A 303 23.10 -30.78 17.55
CA THR A 303 24.51 -30.58 17.84
C THR A 303 24.77 -30.05 19.25
N LEU A 304 23.88 -29.17 19.77
CA LEU A 304 23.95 -28.72 21.16
C LEU A 304 23.73 -29.85 22.16
N LYS A 305 22.78 -30.79 21.90
CA LYS A 305 22.57 -31.96 22.73
C LYS A 305 23.79 -32.90 22.72
N GLU A 306 24.34 -33.14 21.54
CA GLU A 306 25.56 -33.97 21.39
C GLU A 306 26.74 -33.37 22.17
N LYS A 307 26.94 -32.04 22.01
CA LYS A 307 27.99 -31.31 22.74
C LYS A 307 27.76 -31.37 24.25
N PHE A 308 26.52 -31.20 24.70
CA PHE A 308 26.19 -31.29 26.12
C PHE A 308 26.48 -32.66 26.72
N HIS A 309 26.16 -33.72 25.97
CA HIS A 309 26.48 -35.09 26.39
C HIS A 309 27.99 -35.37 26.42
N ALA A 310 28.73 -34.87 25.43
CA ALA A 310 30.18 -34.96 25.39
C ALA A 310 30.84 -34.23 26.57
N ASP A 311 30.42 -32.98 26.86
CA ASP A 311 30.91 -32.21 28.00
C ASP A 311 30.63 -32.91 29.35
N ARG A 312 29.46 -33.54 29.47
CA ARG A 312 29.11 -34.30 30.69
C ARG A 312 30.00 -35.51 30.85
N ALA A 313 30.19 -36.30 29.77
CA ALA A 313 31.09 -37.43 29.79
C ALA A 313 32.55 -37.06 30.10
N MET A 314 33.01 -35.91 29.57
CA MET A 314 34.31 -35.37 29.86
C MET A 314 34.49 -35.02 31.34
N ARG A 315 33.52 -34.32 31.94
CA ARG A 315 33.54 -33.99 33.38
C ARG A 315 33.51 -35.23 34.27
N GLU A 316 32.74 -36.28 33.87
CA GLU A 316 32.71 -37.56 34.61
C GLU A 316 34.07 -38.26 34.54
N THR A 317 34.75 -38.22 33.39
CA THR A 317 36.09 -38.77 33.19
C THR A 317 37.13 -38.00 33.98
N GLU A 318 37.09 -36.68 33.97
CA GLU A 318 37.98 -35.82 34.80
C GLU A 318 37.79 -36.11 36.28
N ALA A 319 36.54 -36.23 36.75
CA ALA A 319 36.27 -36.58 38.15
C ALA A 319 36.82 -37.97 38.54
N ARG A 320 36.73 -38.95 37.62
CA ARG A 320 37.33 -40.29 37.83
C ARG A 320 38.86 -40.21 37.86
N LEU A 321 39.48 -39.48 36.95
CA LEU A 321 40.93 -39.28 36.91
C LEU A 321 41.43 -38.63 38.24
N LEU A 322 40.75 -37.58 38.71
CA LEU A 322 41.06 -36.96 39.98
C LEU A 322 40.92 -37.91 41.19
N SER A 323 39.91 -38.79 41.16
CA SER A 323 39.75 -39.81 42.20
C SER A 323 40.84 -40.88 42.15
N LEU A 324 41.24 -41.31 40.95
CA LEU A 324 42.37 -42.24 40.78
C LEU A 324 43.72 -41.63 41.22
N GLN A 325 43.95 -40.36 40.91
CA GLN A 325 45.14 -39.66 41.41
C GLN A 325 45.18 -39.58 42.93
N LYS A 326 44.04 -39.35 43.60
CA LYS A 326 43.96 -39.39 45.06
C LYS A 326 44.34 -40.76 45.62
N ILE A 327 43.85 -41.87 44.98
CA ILE A 327 44.18 -43.24 45.42
C ILE A 327 45.68 -43.52 45.29
N THR A 328 46.30 -43.15 44.17
CA THR A 328 47.76 -43.35 43.92
C THR A 328 48.60 -42.55 44.90
N THR A 329 48.14 -41.34 45.26
CA THR A 329 48.85 -40.50 46.29
C THR A 329 48.74 -41.11 47.67
N ILE A 330 47.61 -41.71 48.06
CA ILE A 330 47.41 -42.43 49.33
C ILE A 330 48.31 -43.66 49.38
N ASP A 331 48.46 -44.44 48.31
CA ASP A 331 49.34 -45.59 48.23
C ASP A 331 50.81 -45.19 48.44
N HIS A 332 51.28 -44.13 47.77
CA HIS A 332 52.62 -43.61 47.98
C HIS A 332 52.86 -43.17 49.43
N MET A 333 51.85 -42.47 50.01
CA MET A 333 51.95 -42.04 51.40
C MET A 333 51.93 -43.23 52.38
N SER A 334 51.12 -44.23 52.12
CA SER A 334 51.07 -45.44 52.94
C SER A 334 52.41 -46.17 52.94
N SER A 335 53.07 -46.24 51.81
CA SER A 335 54.43 -46.82 51.69
C SER A 335 55.47 -45.97 52.45
N MET A 336 55.42 -44.66 52.36
CA MET A 336 56.31 -43.75 53.08
C MET A 336 56.09 -43.84 54.60
N ILE A 337 54.87 -43.87 55.10
CA ILE A 337 54.53 -44.04 56.49
C ILE A 337 55.07 -45.38 57.03
N ALA A 338 54.85 -46.45 56.24
CA ALA A 338 55.32 -47.78 56.64
C ALA A 338 56.84 -47.87 56.75
N HIS A 339 57.55 -47.04 55.98
CA HIS A 339 59.02 -47.01 56.04
C HIS A 339 59.59 -46.02 57.09
N GLU A 340 59.01 -44.83 57.17
CA GLU A 340 59.62 -43.74 58.01
C GLU A 340 59.16 -43.76 59.48
N LEU A 341 57.91 -44.21 59.75
CA LEU A 341 57.41 -44.21 61.14
C LEU A 341 58.08 -45.28 62.05
N PRO A 342 58.39 -46.51 61.60
CA PRO A 342 59.08 -47.50 62.43
C PRO A 342 60.47 -47.06 62.91
N GLN A 343 61.13 -46.19 62.12
CA GLN A 343 62.50 -45.75 62.44
C GLN A 343 62.57 -45.00 63.77
N PRO A 344 61.84 -43.86 63.99
CA PRO A 344 61.82 -43.16 65.23
C PRO A 344 61.28 -43.98 66.42
N LEU A 345 60.19 -44.82 66.11
CA LEU A 345 59.61 -45.70 67.09
C LEU A 345 60.59 -46.79 67.57
N GLY A 346 61.32 -47.38 66.62
CA GLY A 346 62.36 -48.37 66.93
C GLY A 346 63.53 -47.76 67.76
N ALA A 347 63.89 -46.51 67.40
CA ALA A 347 64.87 -45.80 68.18
C ALA A 347 64.40 -45.50 69.62
N ILE A 348 63.15 -45.09 69.79
CA ILE A 348 62.53 -44.88 71.14
C ILE A 348 62.58 -46.18 71.94
N LEU A 349 62.19 -47.28 71.35
CA LEU A 349 62.16 -48.60 71.97
C LEU A 349 63.58 -48.97 72.39
N ALA A 350 64.56 -48.84 71.47
CA ALA A 350 66.00 -49.20 71.79
C ALA A 350 66.57 -48.34 72.92
N TYR A 351 66.34 -47.07 72.95
CA TYR A 351 66.82 -46.20 74.07
C TYR A 351 66.07 -46.52 75.39
N SER A 352 64.80 -46.77 75.33
CA SER A 352 64.02 -47.14 76.53
C SER A 352 64.42 -48.50 77.08
N GLU A 353 64.61 -49.56 76.23
CA GLU A 353 65.15 -50.84 76.65
C GLU A 353 66.58 -50.72 77.21
N GLY A 354 67.42 -49.93 76.56
CA GLY A 354 68.76 -49.62 77.03
C GLY A 354 68.78 -49.04 78.39
N LEU A 355 67.90 -48.08 78.72
CA LEU A 355 67.76 -47.51 80.04
C LEU A 355 67.26 -48.51 81.07
N LEU A 356 66.26 -49.33 80.69
CA LEU A 356 65.77 -50.42 81.59
C LEU A 356 66.83 -51.44 81.89
N ARG A 357 67.73 -51.79 80.98
CA ARG A 357 68.88 -52.70 81.24
C ARG A 357 69.91 -52.09 82.19
N LEU A 358 70.27 -50.80 81.91
CA LEU A 358 71.23 -50.08 82.77
C LEU A 358 70.72 -50.00 84.23
N GLN A 359 69.43 -49.69 84.40
CA GLN A 359 68.81 -49.61 85.72
C GLN A 359 68.85 -50.91 86.53
N LYS A 360 68.87 -52.11 85.88
CA LYS A 360 68.99 -53.39 86.46
C LYS A 360 70.41 -53.76 86.88
N THR A 361 71.39 -53.14 86.36
CA THR A 361 72.84 -53.38 86.63
C THR A 361 73.48 -52.51 87.69
N GLY A 362 72.75 -51.44 88.12
CA GLY A 362 73.21 -50.49 89.14
C GLY A 362 72.62 -49.10 88.99
N PRO A 363 73.00 -48.15 89.83
CA PRO A 363 72.53 -46.74 89.65
C PRO A 363 73.04 -46.15 88.34
N VAL A 364 72.16 -45.62 87.58
CA VAL A 364 72.42 -45.00 86.28
C VAL A 364 72.95 -43.52 86.53
N ASP A 365 74.03 -43.14 85.85
CA ASP A 365 74.54 -41.81 85.93
C ASP A 365 73.50 -40.80 85.36
N ASP A 366 73.26 -39.71 86.14
CA ASP A 366 72.25 -38.68 85.80
C ASP A 366 72.50 -37.99 84.49
N GLU A 367 73.73 -37.84 84.02
CA GLU A 367 74.06 -37.24 82.69
C GLU A 367 73.71 -38.19 81.58
N LEU A 368 73.97 -39.49 81.71
CA LEU A 368 73.61 -40.52 80.72
C LEU A 368 72.10 -40.69 80.66
N LEU A 369 71.39 -40.68 81.82
CA LEU A 369 69.93 -40.73 81.92
C LEU A 369 69.28 -39.56 81.15
N THR A 370 69.75 -38.34 81.38
CA THR A 370 69.30 -37.09 80.76
C THR A 370 69.53 -37.14 79.25
N GLU A 371 70.67 -37.60 78.75
CA GLU A 371 71.02 -37.71 77.35
C GLU A 371 70.05 -38.67 76.66
N MET A 372 69.81 -39.86 77.23
CA MET A 372 68.90 -40.86 76.67
C MET A 372 67.46 -40.37 76.64
N LEU A 373 66.98 -39.68 77.68
CA LEU A 373 65.63 -39.11 77.71
C LEU A 373 65.44 -38.02 76.59
N ILE A 374 66.50 -37.15 76.41
CA ILE A 374 66.50 -36.15 75.34
C ILE A 374 66.35 -36.82 73.97
N LYS A 375 67.08 -37.93 73.72
CA LYS A 375 67.01 -38.70 72.49
C LYS A 375 65.62 -39.31 72.25
N ILE A 376 64.98 -39.83 73.31
CA ILE A 376 63.61 -40.33 73.26
C ILE A 376 62.63 -39.22 72.87
N VAL A 377 62.69 -38.07 73.54
CA VAL A 377 61.85 -36.88 73.26
C VAL A 377 62.05 -36.40 71.81
N PHE A 378 63.29 -36.38 71.30
CA PHE A 378 63.61 -35.96 69.96
C PHE A 378 62.96 -36.93 68.94
N GLN A 379 63.07 -38.25 69.11
CA GLN A 379 62.48 -39.23 68.22
C GLN A 379 60.92 -39.25 68.29
N THR A 380 60.36 -38.96 69.47
CA THR A 380 58.92 -38.79 69.65
C THR A 380 58.40 -37.62 68.86
N ARG A 381 59.04 -36.48 68.89
CA ARG A 381 58.67 -35.30 68.06
C ARG A 381 58.80 -35.58 66.56
N LYS A 382 59.83 -36.33 66.18
CA LYS A 382 59.98 -36.72 64.79
C LYS A 382 58.84 -37.64 64.31
N ALA A 383 58.39 -38.56 65.12
CA ALA A 383 57.23 -39.39 64.87
C ALA A 383 55.91 -38.58 64.77
N GLU A 384 55.76 -37.57 65.68
CA GLU A 384 54.61 -36.67 65.66
C GLU A 384 54.57 -35.79 64.42
N GLU A 385 55.70 -35.31 63.92
CA GLU A 385 55.81 -34.55 62.68
C GLU A 385 55.35 -35.37 61.45
N ILE A 386 55.77 -36.67 61.37
CA ILE A 386 55.35 -37.56 60.30
C ILE A 386 53.84 -37.75 60.32
N VAL A 387 53.26 -38.06 61.51
CA VAL A 387 51.81 -38.24 61.66
C VAL A 387 51.05 -36.95 61.34
N THR A 388 51.52 -35.80 61.77
CA THR A 388 50.90 -34.52 61.51
C THR A 388 50.91 -34.16 60.02
N SER A 389 52.02 -34.40 59.31
CA SER A 389 52.16 -34.19 57.86
C SER A 389 51.14 -35.08 57.09
N VAL A 390 51.01 -36.34 57.43
CA VAL A 390 50.03 -37.24 56.82
C VAL A 390 48.61 -36.79 57.08
N ARG A 391 48.29 -36.38 58.30
CA ARG A 391 46.95 -35.92 58.67
C ARG A 391 46.60 -34.59 57.96
N SER A 392 47.52 -33.66 57.78
CA SER A 392 47.29 -32.42 57.06
C SER A 392 47.00 -32.67 55.58
N TYR A 393 47.66 -33.63 54.97
CA TYR A 393 47.47 -34.01 53.59
C TYR A 393 46.16 -34.80 53.36
N ALA A 394 45.74 -35.64 54.28
CA ALA A 394 44.48 -36.39 54.21
C ALA A 394 43.25 -35.49 54.43
N LYS A 395 43.39 -34.39 55.13
CA LYS A 395 42.32 -33.44 55.38
C LYS A 395 42.19 -32.52 54.16
N GLU A 396 41.10 -32.65 53.37
CA GLU A 396 40.79 -31.75 52.26
C GLU A 396 40.85 -30.30 52.73
N GLN A 397 41.95 -29.60 52.50
CA GLN A 397 41.95 -28.15 52.61
C GLN A 397 41.12 -27.61 51.47
N LYS A 398 39.90 -27.11 51.74
CA LYS A 398 39.18 -26.20 50.87
C LYS A 398 40.10 -25.00 50.67
N LEU A 399 40.80 -24.98 49.51
CA LEU A 399 41.62 -23.83 49.11
C LEU A 399 40.68 -22.62 49.07
N LYS A 400 40.79 -21.75 50.07
CA LYS A 400 40.16 -20.41 50.05
C LYS A 400 40.87 -19.64 48.96
N LYS A 401 40.22 -19.48 47.83
CA LYS A 401 40.68 -18.59 46.77
C LYS A 401 40.57 -17.16 47.27
N SER A 402 41.67 -16.50 47.55
CA SER A 402 41.74 -15.07 47.81
C SER A 402 42.44 -14.36 46.68
N PRO A 403 42.04 -13.14 46.32
CA PRO A 403 42.76 -12.37 45.31
C PRO A 403 44.16 -12.04 45.86
N LEU A 404 45.18 -12.56 45.19
CA LEU A 404 46.58 -12.31 45.52
C LEU A 404 47.23 -11.50 44.38
N SER A 405 48.06 -10.54 44.76
CA SER A 405 48.88 -9.83 43.78
C SER A 405 49.97 -10.77 43.27
N VAL A 406 50.07 -10.91 41.94
CA VAL A 406 51.12 -11.74 41.30
C VAL A 406 52.52 -11.31 41.76
N ASN A 407 52.74 -10.02 42.01
CA ASN A 407 54.00 -9.50 42.47
C ASN A 407 54.32 -9.96 43.90
N GLU A 408 53.32 -10.09 44.80
CA GLU A 408 53.51 -10.61 46.15
C GLU A 408 53.88 -12.08 46.14
N VAL A 409 53.17 -12.88 45.30
CA VAL A 409 53.45 -14.32 45.17
C VAL A 409 54.87 -14.55 44.63
N VAL A 410 55.27 -13.77 43.62
CA VAL A 410 56.63 -13.87 43.03
C VAL A 410 57.69 -13.45 44.06
N THR A 411 57.44 -12.40 44.82
CA THR A 411 58.36 -11.93 45.82
C THR A 411 58.56 -12.92 46.97
N GLU A 412 57.48 -13.61 47.35
CA GLU A 412 57.49 -14.63 48.42
C GLU A 412 58.16 -15.93 47.97
N ALA A 413 57.87 -16.35 46.69
CA ALA A 413 58.53 -17.49 46.05
C ALA A 413 60.07 -17.27 45.95
N VAL A 414 60.51 -16.06 45.62
CA VAL A 414 61.96 -15.69 45.57
C VAL A 414 62.62 -15.79 46.92
N LYS A 415 61.93 -15.44 48.02
CA LYS A 415 62.46 -15.56 49.39
C LYS A 415 62.61 -17.01 49.84
N ILE A 416 61.70 -17.91 49.41
CA ILE A 416 61.67 -19.33 49.82
C ILE A 416 62.80 -20.14 49.15
N SER A 417 63.14 -19.85 47.92
CA SER A 417 64.15 -20.62 47.15
C SER A 417 65.08 -19.73 46.31
N PRO A 418 66.08 -19.12 46.94
CA PRO A 418 67.05 -18.23 46.24
C PRO A 418 67.84 -18.90 45.10
N GLN A 419 68.07 -20.21 45.17
CA GLN A 419 68.81 -20.98 44.13
C GLN A 419 67.98 -21.28 42.89
N LEU A 420 66.72 -21.54 43.00
CA LEU A 420 65.82 -21.77 41.85
C LEU A 420 65.57 -20.48 41.05
N CYS A 421 65.54 -19.32 41.75
CA CYS A 421 65.33 -18.03 41.08
C CYS A 421 66.52 -17.61 40.21
N LYS A 422 67.78 -17.91 40.57
CA LYS A 422 68.91 -17.60 39.70
C LYS A 422 68.85 -18.32 38.35
N THR A 423 68.30 -19.53 38.31
CA THR A 423 68.16 -20.33 37.05
C THR A 423 66.99 -19.89 36.20
N ILE A 424 65.86 -19.44 36.84
CA ILE A 424 64.65 -18.99 36.13
C ILE A 424 64.82 -17.57 35.60
N LEU A 425 65.42 -16.67 36.36
CA LEU A 425 65.73 -15.30 35.96
C LEU A 425 66.74 -15.22 34.81
N PHE A 426 67.63 -16.17 34.72
CA PHE A 426 68.61 -16.25 33.63
C PHE A 426 68.01 -16.78 32.30
N LYS A 427 66.91 -17.54 32.36
CA LYS A 427 66.15 -18.03 31.19
C LYS A 427 65.01 -17.10 30.73
N LEU A 428 64.51 -16.21 31.58
CA LEU A 428 63.50 -15.22 31.22
C LEU A 428 64.16 -13.83 31.23
N ASN A 429 64.59 -13.41 30.04
CA ASN A 429 65.20 -12.09 29.79
C ASN A 429 64.14 -11.00 29.96
N LEU A 430 63.65 -10.75 31.18
CA LEU A 430 62.62 -9.79 31.56
C LEU A 430 63.22 -8.37 31.74
N LYS A 431 63.60 -7.78 30.57
CA LYS A 431 63.64 -6.33 30.43
C LYS A 431 62.32 -5.86 29.85
N ARG A 432 61.30 -5.62 30.66
CA ARG A 432 60.04 -4.91 30.51
C ARG A 432 58.87 -5.76 30.96
N ILE A 433 58.38 -5.47 32.13
CA ILE A 433 57.08 -5.93 32.58
C ILE A 433 56.03 -5.04 31.91
N LEU A 434 55.28 -5.64 30.94
CA LEU A 434 54.11 -5.04 30.30
C LEU A 434 52.94 -5.15 31.29
N VAL A 435 52.42 -4.02 31.78
CA VAL A 435 51.20 -3.98 32.63
C VAL A 435 50.01 -4.21 31.70
N LEU A 436 49.52 -5.44 31.57
CA LEU A 436 48.25 -5.75 30.94
C LEU A 436 47.11 -5.55 31.96
N ARG A 437 46.37 -4.44 31.78
CA ARG A 437 45.07 -4.24 32.42
C ARG A 437 44.03 -5.10 31.66
N PHE A 438 43.55 -6.16 32.21
CA PHE A 438 42.36 -6.84 31.76
C PHE A 438 41.13 -6.07 32.20
N ALA A 439 40.46 -5.41 31.26
CA ALA A 439 39.12 -4.87 31.50
C ALA A 439 38.11 -6.01 31.59
N ALA A 440 37.33 -6.01 32.64
CA ALA A 440 36.21 -6.92 32.84
C ALA A 440 35.15 -6.70 31.76
N TRP A 441 34.76 -7.76 31.07
CA TRP A 441 33.53 -7.79 30.27
C TRP A 441 32.41 -8.30 31.16
N HIS A 442 31.57 -7.38 31.60
CA HIS A 442 30.21 -7.63 31.96
C HIS A 442 29.35 -7.27 30.75
N ARG A 443 28.67 -8.24 30.12
CA ARG A 443 27.26 -8.24 29.80
C ARG A 443 26.89 -9.62 29.24
#